data_97be9d787be02561ac3c978d9148d613
#
_entry.id   97be9d787be02561ac3c978d9148d613
#
_cell.length_a   1.000
_cell.length_b   1.000
_cell.length_c   1.000
_cell.angle_alpha   90.00
_cell.angle_beta   90.00
_cell.angle_gamma   90.00
#
_symmetry.space_group_name_H-M   'P 1'
#
loop_
_entity.id
_entity.type
_entity.pdbx_description
1 polymer ?
#
loop_
_entity_poly.entity_id
_entity_poly.type
_entity_poly.pdbx_seq_one_letter_code
_entity_poly.pdbx_strand_id
1 'polypeptide(L)'
;QTLSGKKQVRQIGSQYFSFTVQMPPLQQEKSQEIFAFLQKQKGSFEDFTIKAPLDNLGAGKSETDIQVVGSHVSGDATIALDGFTANQTSALKAGDLVKFANHSKVYMVQNNIDANSSGALTLQISPNLVTTLANNEAVTVNKPSFTVYLENNEIMYSTDASGFYSISFDVREVIT
;
A
#
# COMPACT_ATOMS: atom_id res chain seq x y z
N GLN A 1 -10.82 27.72 15.56
CA GLN A 1 -11.70 28.52 14.67
C GLN A 1 -11.17 29.95 14.65
N THR A 2 -11.09 30.52 13.45
CA THR A 2 -10.79 31.95 13.31
C THR A 2 -12.01 32.78 13.69
N LEU A 3 -11.82 34.05 14.09
CA LEU A 3 -12.91 35.01 14.38
C LEU A 3 -13.92 35.15 13.22
N SER A 4 -13.55 34.79 11.99
CA SER A 4 -14.40 34.77 10.79
C SER A 4 -15.21 33.51 10.63
N GLY A 5 -15.14 32.52 11.54
CA GLY A 5 -15.80 31.22 11.44
C GLY A 5 -15.24 30.29 10.36
N LYS A 6 -14.20 30.69 9.64
CA LYS A 6 -13.56 29.87 8.59
C LYS A 6 -12.68 28.80 9.23
N LYS A 7 -12.80 27.56 8.74
CA LYS A 7 -11.91 26.46 9.11
C LYS A 7 -10.54 26.68 8.46
N GLN A 8 -9.51 26.86 9.26
CA GLN A 8 -8.11 26.82 8.78
C GLN A 8 -7.51 25.46 9.14
N VAL A 9 -7.00 24.75 8.14
CA VAL A 9 -6.37 23.43 8.29
C VAL A 9 -5.06 23.43 7.53
N ARG A 10 -4.03 22.89 8.14
CA ARG A 10 -2.73 22.61 7.50
C ARG A 10 -2.46 21.10 7.59
N GLN A 11 -2.09 20.49 6.48
CA GLN A 11 -1.59 19.12 6.48
C GLN A 11 -0.14 19.12 6.99
N ILE A 12 0.15 18.34 8.05
CA ILE A 12 1.47 18.30 8.72
C ILE A 12 2.07 16.91 8.58
N GLY A 13 1.89 16.21 7.53
CA GLY A 13 2.49 14.90 7.34
C GLY A 13 1.80 14.10 6.25
N SER A 14 2.47 13.04 5.82
CA SER A 14 1.91 12.10 4.86
C SER A 14 0.89 11.21 5.54
N GLN A 15 -0.15 10.83 4.80
CA GLN A 15 -1.06 9.77 5.20
C GLN A 15 -0.34 8.42 5.08
N TYR A 16 -0.61 7.53 6.02
CA TYR A 16 -0.08 6.15 6.03
C TYR A 16 -1.21 5.15 6.20
N PHE A 17 -0.95 3.92 5.78
CA PHE A 17 -1.85 2.81 6.03
C PHE A 17 -1.51 2.14 7.37
N SER A 18 -2.55 1.76 8.09
CA SER A 18 -2.46 0.93 9.29
C SER A 18 -3.46 -0.21 9.16
N PHE A 19 -3.05 -1.41 9.55
CA PHE A 19 -3.87 -2.61 9.42
C PHE A 19 -3.85 -3.42 10.70
N THR A 20 -4.99 -3.98 11.06
CA THR A 20 -5.06 -5.11 11.99
C THR A 20 -5.03 -6.39 11.19
N VAL A 21 -3.99 -7.19 11.37
CA VAL A 21 -3.86 -8.51 10.76
C VAL A 21 -4.47 -9.53 11.71
N GLN A 22 -5.53 -10.20 11.26
CA GLN A 22 -6.23 -11.22 12.02
C GLN A 22 -6.05 -12.57 11.34
N MET A 23 -5.39 -13.51 12.01
CA MET A 23 -5.19 -14.85 11.47
C MET A 23 -6.41 -15.73 11.74
N PRO A 24 -6.77 -16.64 10.83
CA PRO A 24 -7.75 -17.68 11.15
C PRO A 24 -7.22 -18.56 12.31
N PRO A 25 -8.10 -19.29 13.02
CA PRO A 25 -7.66 -20.23 14.03
C PRO A 25 -6.65 -21.24 13.47
N LEU A 26 -5.48 -21.36 14.10
CA LEU A 26 -4.33 -22.13 13.64
C LEU A 26 -4.04 -23.28 14.61
N GLN A 27 -3.52 -24.37 14.11
CA GLN A 27 -2.94 -25.42 14.91
C GLN A 27 -1.64 -24.95 15.57
N GLN A 28 -1.25 -25.58 16.68
CA GLN A 28 -0.09 -25.19 17.50
C GLN A 28 1.19 -24.99 16.66
N GLU A 29 1.52 -25.92 15.79
CA GLU A 29 2.75 -25.87 14.97
C GLU A 29 2.80 -24.61 14.12
N LYS A 30 1.71 -24.29 13.42
CA LYS A 30 1.64 -23.08 12.58
C LYS A 30 1.62 -21.79 13.38
N SER A 31 0.97 -21.80 14.54
CA SER A 31 0.97 -20.64 15.44
C SER A 31 2.37 -20.33 15.97
N GLN A 32 3.15 -21.35 16.31
CA GLN A 32 4.51 -21.17 16.81
C GLN A 32 5.45 -20.57 15.75
N GLU A 33 5.31 -20.94 14.47
CA GLU A 33 6.07 -20.34 13.36
C GLU A 33 5.80 -18.82 13.27
N ILE A 34 4.53 -18.42 13.36
CA ILE A 34 4.12 -17.01 13.30
C ILE A 34 4.62 -16.25 14.55
N PHE A 35 4.51 -16.83 15.74
CA PHE A 35 5.05 -16.23 16.94
C PHE A 35 6.55 -16.00 16.86
N ALA A 36 7.31 -16.99 16.39
CA ALA A 36 8.74 -16.85 16.20
C ALA A 36 9.07 -15.72 15.20
N PHE A 37 8.30 -15.60 14.13
CA PHE A 37 8.43 -14.52 13.17
C PHE A 37 8.16 -13.15 13.84
N LEU A 38 7.05 -13.00 14.56
CA LEU A 38 6.69 -11.74 15.23
C LEU A 38 7.71 -11.36 16.30
N GLN A 39 8.21 -12.32 17.09
CA GLN A 39 9.27 -12.06 18.08
C GLN A 39 10.57 -11.58 17.43
N LYS A 40 10.89 -12.10 16.23
CA LYS A 40 12.07 -11.66 15.49
C LYS A 40 12.01 -10.19 15.09
N GLN A 41 10.81 -9.62 14.92
CA GLN A 41 10.64 -8.21 14.57
C GLN A 41 11.03 -7.26 15.73
N LYS A 42 11.20 -7.75 16.96
CA LYS A 42 11.58 -6.96 18.15
C LYS A 42 10.63 -5.77 18.39
N GLY A 43 9.32 -6.01 18.25
CA GLY A 43 8.31 -4.96 18.30
C GLY A 43 8.41 -4.03 17.09
N SER A 44 8.40 -2.73 17.31
CA SER A 44 8.44 -1.72 16.24
C SER A 44 9.83 -1.46 15.63
N PHE A 45 10.82 -2.31 15.92
CA PHE A 45 12.22 -2.04 15.52
C PHE A 45 12.54 -2.52 14.11
N GLU A 46 12.03 -3.68 13.70
CA GLU A 46 12.33 -4.27 12.39
C GLU A 46 11.15 -4.08 11.43
N ASP A 47 11.47 -3.81 10.17
CA ASP A 47 10.49 -3.70 9.10
C ASP A 47 10.32 -5.04 8.38
N PHE A 48 9.10 -5.31 7.92
CA PHE A 48 8.79 -6.48 7.09
C PHE A 48 7.76 -6.13 6.02
N THR A 49 7.51 -7.04 5.09
CA THR A 49 6.56 -6.80 4.02
C THR A 49 5.32 -7.67 4.16
N ILE A 50 4.16 -7.05 3.94
CA ILE A 50 2.88 -7.75 3.80
C ILE A 50 2.22 -7.38 2.48
N LYS A 51 1.56 -8.32 1.84
CA LYS A 51 0.73 -8.03 0.67
C LYS A 51 -0.62 -7.48 1.12
N ALA A 52 -1.13 -6.50 0.38
CA ALA A 52 -2.48 -6.00 0.62
C ALA A 52 -3.49 -7.15 0.54
N PRO A 53 -4.47 -7.20 1.46
CA PRO A 53 -5.54 -8.20 1.42
C PRO A 53 -6.55 -7.94 0.28
N LEU A 54 -6.45 -6.79 -0.38
CA LEU A 54 -7.34 -6.35 -1.45
C LEU A 54 -6.69 -6.57 -2.81
N ASP A 55 -7.46 -7.12 -3.74
CA ASP A 55 -7.09 -7.17 -5.15
C ASP A 55 -7.52 -5.88 -5.84
N ASN A 56 -6.65 -5.36 -6.72
CA ASN A 56 -7.02 -4.26 -7.60
C ASN A 56 -8.15 -4.69 -8.54
N LEU A 57 -9.05 -3.78 -8.83
CA LEU A 57 -10.24 -4.00 -9.65
C LEU A 57 -10.06 -3.56 -11.11
N GLY A 58 -9.03 -2.75 -11.39
CA GLY A 58 -8.68 -2.32 -12.74
C GLY A 58 -8.28 -3.48 -13.63
N ALA A 59 -8.57 -3.38 -14.92
CA ALA A 59 -8.22 -4.39 -15.93
C ALA A 59 -6.70 -4.50 -16.11
N GLY A 60 -5.95 -3.41 -15.86
CA GLY A 60 -4.49 -3.36 -15.94
C GLY A 60 -3.75 -4.05 -14.80
N LYS A 61 -4.44 -4.64 -13.82
CA LYS A 61 -3.81 -5.36 -12.70
C LYS A 61 -2.95 -6.56 -13.10
N SER A 62 -3.10 -7.09 -14.30
CA SER A 62 -2.30 -8.18 -14.85
C SER A 62 -1.07 -7.72 -15.62
N GLU A 63 -0.93 -6.42 -15.87
CA GLU A 63 0.22 -5.87 -16.57
C GLU A 63 1.46 -5.86 -15.68
N THR A 64 2.62 -6.13 -16.25
CA THR A 64 3.89 -6.29 -15.52
C THR A 64 4.96 -5.27 -15.87
N ASP A 65 4.82 -4.62 -17.02
CA ASP A 65 5.86 -3.72 -17.58
C ASP A 65 5.46 -2.24 -17.48
N ILE A 66 4.65 -1.90 -16.46
CA ILE A 66 4.20 -0.53 -16.25
C ILE A 66 5.35 0.32 -15.72
N GLN A 67 5.53 1.49 -16.33
CA GLN A 67 6.60 2.43 -15.99
C GLN A 67 6.08 3.87 -15.87
N VAL A 68 6.84 4.67 -15.16
CA VAL A 68 6.63 6.11 -15.01
C VAL A 68 7.13 6.82 -16.26
N VAL A 69 6.33 7.72 -16.82
CA VAL A 69 6.70 8.57 -17.96
C VAL A 69 7.11 9.95 -17.46
N GLY A 70 8.35 10.31 -17.71
CA GLY A 70 8.93 11.58 -17.24
C GLY A 70 9.37 11.50 -15.78
N SER A 71 9.74 12.64 -15.23
CA SER A 71 10.11 12.77 -13.81
C SER A 71 9.02 13.51 -13.06
N HIS A 72 8.71 13.05 -11.85
CA HIS A 72 7.74 13.69 -10.96
C HIS A 72 8.41 14.05 -9.64
N VAL A 73 8.05 15.23 -9.11
CA VAL A 73 8.65 15.71 -7.85
C VAL A 73 7.81 15.30 -6.63
N SER A 74 8.44 15.25 -5.47
CA SER A 74 7.72 15.10 -4.20
C SER A 74 6.63 16.17 -4.08
N GLY A 75 5.43 15.76 -3.70
CA GLY A 75 4.23 16.60 -3.62
C GLY A 75 3.29 16.48 -4.82
N ASP A 76 3.73 15.89 -5.95
CA ASP A 76 2.85 15.65 -7.08
C ASP A 76 1.74 14.65 -6.73
N ALA A 77 0.54 14.92 -7.23
CA ALA A 77 -0.61 14.03 -7.10
C ALA A 77 -0.99 13.36 -8.43
N THR A 78 -0.35 13.76 -9.52
CA THR A 78 -0.68 13.33 -10.88
C THR A 78 0.58 12.77 -11.53
N ILE A 79 0.52 11.50 -11.96
CA ILE A 79 1.66 10.74 -12.47
C ILE A 79 1.31 10.17 -13.84
N ALA A 80 2.18 10.38 -14.81
CA ALA A 80 2.05 9.77 -16.13
C ALA A 80 2.67 8.37 -16.11
N LEU A 81 1.93 7.39 -16.64
CA LEU A 81 2.34 5.99 -16.74
C LEU A 81 2.16 5.48 -18.17
N ASP A 82 2.94 4.50 -18.56
CA ASP A 82 2.77 3.69 -19.77
C ASP A 82 2.95 2.19 -19.47
N GLY A 83 2.81 1.36 -20.52
CA GLY A 83 2.94 -0.10 -20.41
C GLY A 83 1.61 -0.83 -20.24
N PHE A 84 0.47 -0.15 -20.30
CA PHE A 84 -0.85 -0.79 -20.31
C PHE A 84 -1.23 -1.25 -21.73
N THR A 85 -2.18 -2.18 -21.79
CA THR A 85 -2.79 -2.55 -23.09
C THR A 85 -3.46 -1.32 -23.74
N ALA A 86 -3.20 -1.10 -25.03
CA ALA A 86 -3.76 0.04 -25.75
C ALA A 86 -5.30 0.02 -25.73
N ASN A 87 -5.90 1.19 -25.50
CA ASN A 87 -7.35 1.39 -25.38
C ASN A 87 -8.03 0.53 -24.29
N GLN A 88 -7.29 0.11 -23.28
CA GLN A 88 -7.84 -0.67 -22.17
C GLN A 88 -8.79 0.20 -21.34
N THR A 89 -10.06 -0.18 -21.31
CA THR A 89 -11.06 0.47 -20.45
C THR A 89 -10.89 0.09 -19.01
N SER A 90 -11.05 1.05 -18.10
CA SER A 90 -10.85 0.87 -16.66
C SER A 90 -9.50 0.18 -16.35
N ALA A 91 -8.43 0.64 -16.98
CA ALA A 91 -7.07 0.11 -16.74
C ALA A 91 -6.74 0.17 -15.25
N LEU A 92 -7.05 1.28 -14.59
CA LEU A 92 -7.05 1.42 -13.13
C LEU A 92 -8.39 1.97 -12.63
N LYS A 93 -8.77 1.61 -11.42
CA LYS A 93 -10.01 2.07 -10.78
C LYS A 93 -9.72 2.79 -9.46
N ALA A 94 -10.63 3.68 -9.09
CA ALA A 94 -10.60 4.31 -7.78
C ALA A 94 -10.59 3.24 -6.68
N GLY A 95 -9.63 3.37 -5.75
CA GLY A 95 -9.38 2.40 -4.70
C GLY A 95 -8.30 1.36 -5.02
N ASP A 96 -7.86 1.23 -6.28
CA ASP A 96 -6.72 0.39 -6.63
C ASP A 96 -5.45 0.91 -5.94
N LEU A 97 -4.52 0.01 -5.67
CA LEU A 97 -3.26 0.32 -5.01
C LEU A 97 -2.10 0.23 -6.01
N VAL A 98 -1.18 1.18 -5.93
CA VAL A 98 0.02 1.22 -6.76
C VAL A 98 1.26 1.47 -5.89
N LYS A 99 2.39 0.89 -6.29
CA LYS A 99 3.68 1.10 -5.64
C LYS A 99 4.76 1.34 -6.68
N PHE A 100 5.56 2.36 -6.47
CA PHE A 100 6.74 2.66 -7.28
C PHE A 100 7.96 1.91 -6.72
N ALA A 101 8.86 1.48 -7.59
CA ALA A 101 9.94 0.55 -7.22
C ALA A 101 10.85 1.08 -6.11
N ASN A 102 11.16 2.38 -6.13
CA ASN A 102 12.08 3.01 -5.18
C ASN A 102 11.38 3.61 -3.94
N HIS A 103 10.07 3.34 -3.79
CA HIS A 103 9.28 3.84 -2.66
C HIS A 103 8.91 2.72 -1.69
N SER A 104 8.99 3.00 -0.38
CA SER A 104 8.36 2.15 0.63
C SER A 104 6.84 2.35 0.65
N LYS A 105 6.37 3.55 0.30
CA LYS A 105 4.97 3.99 0.31
C LYS A 105 4.14 3.33 -0.78
N VAL A 106 2.94 2.89 -0.41
CA VAL A 106 1.87 2.48 -1.33
C VAL A 106 0.87 3.63 -1.48
N TYR A 107 0.41 3.86 -2.71
CA TYR A 107 -0.50 4.95 -3.05
C TYR A 107 -1.84 4.39 -3.52
N MET A 108 -2.92 5.13 -3.30
CA MET A 108 -4.26 4.76 -3.73
C MET A 108 -4.69 5.60 -4.94
N VAL A 109 -5.19 4.93 -5.97
CA VAL A 109 -5.78 5.54 -7.17
C VAL A 109 -7.08 6.24 -6.80
N GLN A 110 -7.27 7.48 -7.28
CA GLN A 110 -8.40 8.32 -6.88
C GLN A 110 -9.58 8.28 -7.85
N ASN A 111 -9.37 7.88 -9.09
CA ASN A 111 -10.39 7.87 -10.14
C ASN A 111 -10.27 6.67 -11.07
N ASN A 112 -11.33 6.36 -11.80
CA ASN A 112 -11.28 5.36 -12.86
C ASN A 112 -10.57 5.97 -14.07
N ILE A 113 -9.65 5.21 -14.67
CA ILE A 113 -8.79 5.70 -15.76
C ILE A 113 -8.70 4.64 -16.85
N ASP A 114 -8.87 5.09 -18.10
CA ASP A 114 -8.67 4.29 -19.29
C ASP A 114 -7.26 4.53 -19.85
N ALA A 115 -6.65 3.51 -20.43
CA ALA A 115 -5.43 3.67 -21.19
C ALA A 115 -5.76 4.19 -22.61
N ASN A 116 -4.91 5.08 -23.12
CA ASN A 116 -5.05 5.62 -24.47
C ASN A 116 -4.59 4.61 -25.55
N SER A 117 -4.59 5.04 -26.81
CA SER A 117 -4.20 4.21 -27.96
C SER A 117 -2.72 3.76 -27.96
N SER A 118 -1.88 4.37 -27.14
CA SER A 118 -0.48 3.96 -26.93
C SER A 118 -0.24 3.16 -25.66
N GLY A 119 -1.30 2.87 -24.87
CA GLY A 119 -1.17 2.21 -23.57
C GLY A 119 -0.71 3.12 -22.44
N ALA A 120 -0.75 4.44 -22.63
CA ALA A 120 -0.40 5.41 -21.61
C ALA A 120 -1.65 5.95 -20.92
N LEU A 121 -1.49 6.36 -19.66
CA LEU A 121 -2.53 6.99 -18.85
C LEU A 121 -1.94 8.03 -17.88
N THR A 122 -2.80 8.87 -17.32
CA THR A 122 -2.42 9.81 -16.27
C THR A 122 -3.17 9.46 -14.98
N LEU A 123 -2.41 9.06 -13.99
CA LEU A 123 -2.86 8.56 -12.69
C LEU A 123 -3.01 9.72 -11.70
N GLN A 124 -4.12 9.77 -10.96
CA GLN A 124 -4.25 10.56 -9.73
C GLN A 124 -4.11 9.69 -8.51
N ILE A 125 -3.24 10.08 -7.59
CA ILE A 125 -2.92 9.33 -6.36
C ILE A 125 -3.25 10.10 -5.09
N SER A 126 -3.47 9.37 -4.02
CA SER A 126 -3.48 9.86 -2.65
C SER A 126 -2.73 8.89 -1.73
N PRO A 127 -1.92 9.39 -0.81
CA PRO A 127 -1.47 10.79 -0.67
C PRO A 127 -0.61 11.23 -1.86
N ASN A 128 -0.22 12.50 -1.88
CA ASN A 128 0.75 13.01 -2.85
C ASN A 128 2.09 12.29 -2.71
N LEU A 129 2.89 12.28 -3.76
CA LEU A 129 4.22 11.67 -3.76
C LEU A 129 5.05 12.13 -2.55
N VAL A 130 5.60 11.19 -1.82
CA VAL A 130 6.52 11.44 -0.71
C VAL A 130 7.93 11.71 -1.22
N THR A 131 8.36 10.98 -2.24
CA THR A 131 9.69 11.04 -2.84
C THR A 131 9.57 11.27 -4.34
N THR A 132 10.60 11.80 -4.98
CA THR A 132 10.65 12.03 -6.43
C THR A 132 10.67 10.70 -7.20
N LEU A 133 10.02 10.66 -8.37
CA LEU A 133 10.06 9.55 -9.31
C LEU A 133 10.98 9.89 -10.48
N ALA A 134 11.75 8.90 -10.88
CA ALA A 134 12.55 8.97 -12.11
C ALA A 134 11.75 8.47 -13.33
N ASN A 135 12.15 8.91 -14.52
CA ASN A 135 11.62 8.34 -15.75
C ASN A 135 11.96 6.85 -15.85
N ASN A 136 11.03 6.05 -16.35
CA ASN A 136 11.11 4.59 -16.47
C ASN A 136 11.21 3.84 -15.15
N GLU A 137 10.80 4.45 -14.03
CA GLU A 137 10.70 3.75 -12.77
C GLU A 137 9.55 2.74 -12.83
N ALA A 138 9.82 1.49 -12.43
CA ALA A 138 8.82 0.41 -12.50
C ALA A 138 7.70 0.62 -11.48
N VAL A 139 6.48 0.27 -11.91
CA VAL A 139 5.25 0.42 -11.12
C VAL A 139 4.59 -0.93 -10.91
N THR A 140 4.32 -1.27 -9.66
CA THR A 140 3.58 -2.47 -9.29
C THR A 140 2.11 -2.14 -9.07
N VAL A 141 1.24 -2.71 -9.90
CA VAL A 141 -0.24 -2.59 -9.80
C VAL A 141 -0.92 -3.89 -9.41
N ASN A 142 -0.17 -4.99 -9.27
CA ASN A 142 -0.70 -6.28 -8.87
C ASN A 142 -0.30 -6.59 -7.43
N LYS A 143 -1.24 -6.44 -6.49
CA LYS A 143 -1.03 -6.73 -5.07
C LYS A 143 0.28 -6.12 -4.53
N PRO A 144 0.45 -4.80 -4.60
CA PRO A 144 1.66 -4.16 -4.10
C PRO A 144 1.88 -4.53 -2.63
N SER A 145 3.15 -4.78 -2.28
CA SER A 145 3.51 -5.09 -0.90
C SER A 145 3.73 -3.80 -0.11
N PHE A 146 3.13 -3.74 1.08
CA PHE A 146 3.43 -2.72 2.06
C PHE A 146 4.70 -3.08 2.81
N THR A 147 5.56 -2.11 3.03
CA THR A 147 6.62 -2.19 4.03
C THR A 147 6.04 -1.68 5.34
N VAL A 148 6.06 -2.50 6.38
CA VAL A 148 5.37 -2.23 7.65
C VAL A 148 6.24 -2.60 8.84
N TYR A 149 5.92 -2.02 10.00
CA TYR A 149 6.45 -2.43 11.29
C TYR A 149 5.30 -2.74 12.25
N LEU A 150 5.56 -3.47 13.33
CA LEU A 150 4.58 -3.72 14.37
C LEU A 150 4.32 -2.43 15.16
N GLU A 151 3.05 -2.04 15.27
CA GLU A 151 2.66 -0.82 16.00
C GLU A 151 2.83 -0.98 17.51
N ASN A 152 2.66 -2.22 18.01
CA ASN A 152 2.77 -2.57 19.41
C ASN A 152 3.91 -3.56 19.66
N ASN A 153 4.57 -3.43 20.78
CA ASN A 153 5.59 -4.39 21.25
C ASN A 153 4.96 -5.63 21.89
N GLU A 154 3.65 -5.62 22.14
CA GLU A 154 2.91 -6.71 22.73
C GLU A 154 2.34 -7.62 21.64
N ILE A 155 2.59 -8.91 21.76
CA ILE A 155 2.02 -9.94 20.89
C ILE A 155 0.98 -10.69 21.69
N MET A 156 -0.29 -10.50 21.34
CA MET A 156 -1.39 -11.20 21.98
C MET A 156 -1.77 -12.44 21.20
N TYR A 157 -2.05 -13.51 21.93
CA TYR A 157 -2.66 -14.71 21.38
C TYR A 157 -3.70 -15.25 22.33
N SER A 158 -4.67 -15.94 21.80
CA SER A 158 -5.65 -16.68 22.60
C SER A 158 -5.74 -18.12 22.12
N THR A 159 -6.05 -19.02 23.01
CA THR A 159 -6.32 -20.42 22.68
C THR A 159 -7.77 -20.76 23.05
N ASP A 160 -8.41 -21.60 22.25
CA ASP A 160 -9.71 -22.14 22.57
C ASP A 160 -9.62 -23.54 23.24
N ALA A 161 -10.76 -24.05 23.72
CA ALA A 161 -10.83 -25.37 24.34
C ALA A 161 -10.51 -26.52 23.35
N SER A 162 -10.52 -26.27 22.06
CA SER A 162 -10.20 -27.23 21.02
C SER A 162 -8.70 -27.20 20.63
N GLY A 163 -7.90 -26.35 21.27
CA GLY A 163 -6.46 -26.26 21.05
C GLY A 163 -6.07 -25.46 19.81
N PHE A 164 -6.98 -24.65 19.26
CA PHE A 164 -6.65 -23.70 18.20
C PHE A 164 -6.19 -22.36 18.78
N TYR A 165 -5.28 -21.71 18.06
CA TYR A 165 -4.66 -20.45 18.42
C TYR A 165 -5.14 -19.35 17.49
N SER A 166 -5.60 -18.24 18.04
CA SER A 166 -5.94 -17.03 17.30
C SER A 166 -4.87 -15.97 17.57
N ILE A 167 -4.31 -15.41 16.52
CA ILE A 167 -3.26 -14.39 16.55
C ILE A 167 -3.79 -13.14 15.86
N SER A 168 -3.63 -12.00 16.52
CA SER A 168 -3.93 -10.68 15.96
C SER A 168 -2.81 -9.72 16.30
N PHE A 169 -2.42 -8.88 15.33
CA PHE A 169 -1.42 -7.84 15.53
C PHE A 169 -1.67 -6.65 14.63
N ASP A 170 -1.27 -5.47 15.08
CA ASP A 170 -1.41 -4.23 14.35
C ASP A 170 -0.08 -3.86 13.69
N VAL A 171 -0.17 -3.41 12.45
CA VAL A 171 0.97 -2.96 11.68
C VAL A 171 0.72 -1.59 11.07
N ARG A 172 1.79 -0.85 10.91
CA ARG A 172 1.78 0.48 10.31
C ARG A 172 2.78 0.55 9.17
N GLU A 173 2.40 1.24 8.10
CA GLU A 173 3.24 1.47 6.94
C GLU A 173 4.45 2.33 7.28
N VAL A 174 5.62 1.92 6.78
CA VAL A 174 6.87 2.69 6.83
C VAL A 174 6.89 3.67 5.65
N ILE A 175 7.20 4.92 5.93
CA ILE A 175 7.40 5.97 4.92
C ILE A 175 8.86 6.42 5.02
N THR A 176 9.64 6.15 3.99
CA THR A 176 11.05 6.56 3.87
C THR A 176 11.24 7.41 2.62
#